data_d85595970a1a52bc0dc7833d2ae7472f
#
_entry.id   d85595970a1a52bc0dc7833d2ae7472f
#
_cell.length_a   1.000
_cell.length_b   1.000
_cell.length_c   1.000
_cell.angle_alpha   90.00
_cell.angle_beta   90.00
_cell.angle_gamma   90.00
#
_symmetry.space_group_name_H-M   'P 1'
#
loop_
_entity.id
_entity.type
_entity.pdbx_description
1 polymer ?
#
loop_
_entity_poly.entity_id
_entity_poly.type
_entity_poly.pdbx_seq_one_letter_code
_entity_poly.pdbx_strand_id
1 'polypeptide(L)'
;VGRTTVYNSNLTQNWEKVGKENRALVSDFIKYCKSSDKSPQTIHQYEEWLKVFFCWNYNENNDKFYINLKKRDFVYYFGWCRDMGMSANRIASLKSVLSSLSSEIELLYEDEYPNFHNQLRGLEPIKISTVRPKTVISDEKMEEILKGLVEKKEYQVACYLALACASGSRKAELLQMRPDFFTPETEVFNGYMYCTPEVRAKGSGKRGKVIKKYVIKELFQPYFEMWMQERKKLGIETESLFVTMKNGKYEKATISTANSFATKISKMFDIEYYTHSSRHFFCTHLKAMELPDDVIVQIFGWSEATGNGMIAIYDDTDKNAKIEKYLNEFLSRKED
;
A
#
# COMPACT_ATOMS: atom_id res chain seq x y z
N VAL A 1 -1.67 19.40 -6.33
CA VAL A 1 -1.79 18.97 -7.75
C VAL A 1 -2.64 17.71 -7.74
N GLY A 2 -3.92 17.83 -8.21
CA GLY A 2 -4.85 16.73 -8.24
C GLY A 2 -4.27 15.52 -9.01
N ARG A 3 -4.62 14.30 -8.58
CA ARG A 3 -4.35 13.09 -9.36
C ARG A 3 -4.93 13.32 -10.74
N THR A 4 -4.07 13.37 -11.75
CA THR A 4 -4.50 13.24 -13.14
C THR A 4 -5.10 11.85 -13.26
N THR A 5 -6.42 11.78 -13.18
CA THR A 5 -7.16 10.52 -13.31
C THR A 5 -7.21 10.18 -14.78
N VAL A 6 -6.15 9.56 -15.26
CA VAL A 6 -6.14 8.83 -16.56
C VAL A 6 -7.27 7.80 -16.62
N TYR A 7 -7.96 7.55 -15.52
CA TYR A 7 -9.06 6.62 -15.34
C TYR A 7 -10.42 7.10 -15.86
N ASN A 8 -10.58 8.38 -16.20
CA ASN A 8 -11.81 8.88 -16.85
C ASN A 8 -11.78 8.66 -18.37
N SER A 9 -10.70 8.15 -18.91
CA SER A 9 -10.62 7.86 -20.32
C SER A 9 -11.12 6.43 -20.55
N ASN A 10 -11.93 6.30 -21.56
CA ASN A 10 -12.40 5.04 -22.12
C ASN A 10 -11.23 4.21 -22.73
N LEU A 11 -10.10 4.08 -22.00
CA LEU A 11 -8.87 3.44 -22.53
C LEU A 11 -9.09 1.97 -22.91
N THR A 12 -10.13 1.34 -22.40
CA THR A 12 -10.45 -0.06 -22.67
C THR A 12 -11.75 -0.23 -23.48
N GLN A 13 -12.34 0.85 -23.99
CA GLN A 13 -13.63 0.81 -24.72
C GLN A 13 -13.60 -0.08 -25.97
N ASN A 14 -12.44 -0.21 -26.61
CA ASN A 14 -12.28 -0.99 -27.83
C ASN A 14 -11.83 -2.44 -27.56
N TRP A 15 -11.86 -2.91 -26.32
CA TRP A 15 -11.41 -4.26 -25.96
C TRP A 15 -12.07 -5.35 -26.81
N GLU A 16 -13.36 -5.26 -27.07
CA GLU A 16 -14.10 -6.24 -27.85
C GLU A 16 -13.71 -6.25 -29.36
N LYS A 17 -13.07 -5.17 -29.82
CA LYS A 17 -12.58 -5.04 -31.21
C LYS A 17 -11.15 -5.53 -31.37
N VAL A 18 -10.40 -5.70 -30.29
CA VAL A 18 -9.04 -6.26 -30.30
C VAL A 18 -9.08 -7.68 -30.87
N GLY A 19 -8.11 -8.02 -31.69
CA GLY A 19 -8.01 -9.32 -32.39
C GLY A 19 -8.15 -10.51 -31.46
N LYS A 20 -8.82 -11.55 -31.93
CA LYS A 20 -9.12 -12.74 -31.12
C LYS A 20 -7.86 -13.40 -30.55
N GLU A 21 -6.78 -13.44 -31.32
CA GLU A 21 -5.48 -14.01 -30.92
C GLU A 21 -4.88 -13.26 -29.74
N ASN A 22 -4.86 -11.91 -29.80
CA ASN A 22 -4.40 -11.06 -28.70
C ASN A 22 -5.25 -11.24 -27.44
N ARG A 23 -6.58 -11.33 -27.58
CA ARG A 23 -7.48 -11.58 -26.45
C ARG A 23 -7.31 -12.98 -25.86
N ALA A 24 -7.02 -13.97 -26.68
CA ALA A 24 -6.72 -15.34 -26.23
C ALA A 24 -5.46 -15.37 -25.36
N LEU A 25 -4.35 -14.72 -25.79
CA LEU A 25 -3.14 -14.62 -25.00
C LEU A 25 -3.39 -13.99 -23.61
N VAL A 26 -4.20 -12.92 -23.54
CA VAL A 26 -4.56 -12.32 -22.24
C VAL A 26 -5.36 -13.30 -21.39
N SER A 27 -6.33 -13.99 -21.96
CA SER A 27 -7.14 -14.99 -21.25
C SER A 27 -6.26 -16.09 -20.64
N ASP A 28 -5.32 -16.61 -21.42
CA ASP A 28 -4.44 -17.70 -20.99
C ASP A 28 -3.43 -17.23 -19.94
N PHE A 29 -2.88 -16.01 -20.09
CA PHE A 29 -2.08 -15.37 -19.04
C PHE A 29 -2.84 -15.21 -17.72
N ILE A 30 -4.11 -14.85 -17.77
CA ILE A 30 -4.93 -14.74 -16.56
C ILE A 30 -5.18 -16.13 -15.94
N LYS A 31 -5.36 -17.19 -16.73
CA LYS A 31 -5.43 -18.57 -16.22
C LYS A 31 -4.11 -18.98 -15.55
N TYR A 32 -2.98 -18.68 -16.18
CA TYR A 32 -1.65 -18.90 -15.61
C TYR A 32 -1.44 -18.13 -14.29
N CYS A 33 -1.84 -16.88 -14.23
CA CYS A 33 -1.78 -16.11 -13.00
C CYS A 33 -2.61 -16.72 -11.86
N LYS A 34 -3.76 -17.33 -12.19
CA LYS A 34 -4.61 -18.07 -11.24
C LYS A 34 -3.93 -19.34 -10.76
N SER A 35 -3.28 -20.10 -11.64
CA SER A 35 -2.53 -21.31 -11.27
C SER A 35 -1.28 -21.00 -10.44
N SER A 36 -0.66 -19.84 -10.65
CA SER A 36 0.51 -19.36 -9.91
C SER A 36 0.15 -18.68 -8.57
N ASP A 37 -1.04 -18.90 -8.04
CA ASP A 37 -1.51 -18.39 -6.74
C ASP A 37 -1.43 -16.87 -6.57
N LYS A 38 -1.46 -16.09 -7.65
CA LYS A 38 -1.53 -14.62 -7.53
C LYS A 38 -2.84 -14.19 -6.86
N SER A 39 -2.79 -13.08 -6.11
CA SER A 39 -3.99 -12.57 -5.43
C SER A 39 -5.05 -12.13 -6.45
N PRO A 40 -6.37 -12.30 -6.14
CA PRO A 40 -7.44 -11.84 -7.03
C PRO A 40 -7.30 -10.37 -7.44
N GLN A 41 -6.84 -9.51 -6.54
CA GLN A 41 -6.60 -8.10 -6.82
C GLN A 41 -5.48 -7.89 -7.83
N THR A 42 -4.38 -8.66 -7.74
CA THR A 42 -3.28 -8.61 -8.69
C THR A 42 -3.73 -9.09 -10.08
N ILE A 43 -4.50 -10.17 -10.13
CA ILE A 43 -5.05 -10.73 -11.38
C ILE A 43 -5.93 -9.71 -12.07
N HIS A 44 -6.90 -9.14 -11.34
CA HIS A 44 -7.78 -8.10 -11.89
C HIS A 44 -6.98 -6.90 -12.40
N GLN A 45 -5.98 -6.46 -11.66
CA GLN A 45 -5.14 -5.34 -12.07
C GLN A 45 -4.31 -5.64 -13.32
N TYR A 46 -3.77 -6.85 -13.45
CA TYR A 46 -3.04 -7.29 -14.62
C TYR A 46 -3.95 -7.32 -15.85
N GLU A 47 -5.15 -7.87 -15.72
CA GLU A 47 -6.13 -7.91 -16.79
C GLU A 47 -6.48 -6.52 -17.31
N GLU A 48 -6.79 -5.58 -16.40
CA GLU A 48 -7.11 -4.19 -16.77
C GLU A 48 -5.91 -3.48 -17.44
N TRP A 49 -4.70 -3.73 -16.98
CA TRP A 49 -3.52 -3.13 -17.59
C TRP A 49 -3.21 -3.70 -18.97
N LEU A 50 -3.42 -4.99 -19.18
CA LEU A 50 -3.29 -5.62 -20.49
C LEU A 50 -4.38 -5.12 -21.46
N LYS A 51 -5.61 -4.96 -21.00
CA LYS A 51 -6.67 -4.35 -21.83
C LYS A 51 -6.27 -2.96 -22.32
N VAL A 52 -5.69 -2.11 -21.47
CA VAL A 52 -5.19 -0.79 -21.88
C VAL A 52 -4.13 -0.89 -22.96
N PHE A 53 -3.16 -1.80 -22.80
CA PHE A 53 -2.11 -2.01 -23.81
C PHE A 53 -2.67 -2.49 -25.14
N PHE A 54 -3.52 -3.50 -25.13
CA PHE A 54 -4.08 -4.05 -26.36
C PHE A 54 -5.07 -3.12 -27.05
N CYS A 55 -5.81 -2.30 -26.30
CA CYS A 55 -6.63 -1.24 -26.90
C CYS A 55 -5.76 -0.16 -27.56
N TRP A 56 -4.63 0.23 -26.95
CA TRP A 56 -3.65 1.09 -27.60
C TRP A 56 -3.09 0.44 -28.88
N ASN A 57 -2.70 -0.82 -28.80
CA ASN A 57 -2.19 -1.58 -29.96
C ASN A 57 -3.20 -1.64 -31.10
N TYR A 58 -4.49 -1.83 -30.79
CA TYR A 58 -5.57 -1.77 -31.76
C TYR A 58 -5.72 -0.37 -32.38
N ASN A 59 -5.71 0.68 -31.58
CA ASN A 59 -5.99 2.04 -32.04
C ASN A 59 -4.80 2.66 -32.79
N GLU A 60 -3.57 2.43 -32.32
CA GLU A 60 -2.38 3.18 -32.71
C GLU A 60 -1.31 2.33 -33.42
N ASN A 61 -1.46 1.01 -33.41
CA ASN A 61 -0.42 0.08 -33.89
C ASN A 61 -0.99 -1.03 -34.80
N ASN A 62 -2.13 -0.78 -35.46
CA ASN A 62 -2.81 -1.69 -36.40
C ASN A 62 -3.14 -3.07 -35.83
N ASP A 63 -3.47 -3.16 -34.54
CA ASP A 63 -3.79 -4.40 -33.84
C ASP A 63 -2.78 -5.55 -34.12
N LYS A 64 -1.50 -5.21 -34.12
CA LYS A 64 -0.45 -6.23 -34.37
C LYS A 64 -0.60 -7.38 -33.40
N PHE A 65 -0.43 -8.58 -33.89
CA PHE A 65 -0.36 -9.75 -33.01
C PHE A 65 0.85 -9.64 -32.07
N TYR A 66 0.65 -9.89 -30.78
CA TYR A 66 1.66 -9.66 -29.74
C TYR A 66 3.02 -10.28 -30.03
N ILE A 67 3.00 -11.49 -30.63
CA ILE A 67 4.20 -12.24 -31.02
C ILE A 67 5.06 -11.44 -32.02
N ASN A 68 4.43 -10.63 -32.85
CA ASN A 68 5.09 -9.87 -33.92
C ASN A 68 5.58 -8.49 -33.46
N LEU A 69 5.28 -8.09 -32.21
CA LEU A 69 5.72 -6.83 -31.67
C LEU A 69 7.24 -6.78 -31.49
N LYS A 70 7.81 -5.62 -31.76
CA LYS A 70 9.25 -5.35 -31.63
C LYS A 70 9.51 -4.37 -30.49
N LYS A 71 10.75 -4.28 -30.03
CA LYS A 71 11.16 -3.32 -28.97
C LYS A 71 10.64 -1.91 -29.21
N ARG A 72 10.64 -1.43 -30.48
CA ARG A 72 10.16 -0.10 -30.85
C ARG A 72 8.67 0.11 -30.54
N ASP A 73 7.84 -0.93 -30.70
CA ASP A 73 6.40 -0.82 -30.44
C ASP A 73 6.15 -0.58 -28.94
N PHE A 74 6.90 -1.23 -28.05
CA PHE A 74 6.86 -0.98 -26.62
C PHE A 74 7.39 0.40 -26.23
N VAL A 75 8.44 0.89 -26.90
CA VAL A 75 8.96 2.24 -26.68
C VAL A 75 7.90 3.28 -27.06
N TYR A 76 7.18 3.10 -28.18
CA TYR A 76 6.08 3.97 -28.60
C TYR A 76 4.91 3.92 -27.61
N TYR A 77 4.54 2.73 -27.13
CA TYR A 77 3.54 2.60 -26.08
C TYR A 77 3.90 3.37 -24.80
N PHE A 78 5.13 3.25 -24.33
CA PHE A 78 5.57 3.97 -23.13
C PHE A 78 5.67 5.48 -23.38
N GLY A 79 5.98 5.92 -24.58
CA GLY A 79 5.87 7.32 -25.02
C GLY A 79 4.44 7.81 -24.91
N TRP A 80 3.50 7.11 -25.54
CA TRP A 80 2.07 7.40 -25.45
C TRP A 80 1.56 7.44 -24.00
N CYS A 81 2.01 6.50 -23.14
CA CYS A 81 1.66 6.54 -21.72
C CYS A 81 2.10 7.84 -21.03
N ARG A 82 3.27 8.37 -21.39
CA ARG A 82 3.77 9.66 -20.87
C ARG A 82 2.94 10.83 -21.38
N ASP A 83 2.61 10.84 -22.67
CA ASP A 83 1.79 11.87 -23.30
C ASP A 83 0.37 11.92 -22.69
N MET A 84 -0.16 10.75 -22.30
CA MET A 84 -1.38 10.61 -21.54
C MET A 84 -1.25 11.03 -20.06
N GLY A 85 -0.10 11.48 -19.58
CA GLY A 85 0.12 11.94 -18.22
C GLY A 85 0.25 10.81 -17.18
N MET A 86 0.54 9.58 -17.58
CA MET A 86 0.77 8.48 -16.64
C MET A 86 2.06 8.68 -15.85
N SER A 87 2.01 8.42 -14.54
CA SER A 87 3.21 8.51 -13.70
C SER A 87 4.26 7.45 -14.07
N ALA A 88 5.54 7.75 -13.82
CA ALA A 88 6.63 6.82 -14.03
C ALA A 88 6.42 5.48 -13.31
N ASN A 89 5.91 5.49 -12.08
CA ASN A 89 5.56 4.29 -11.32
C ASN A 89 4.47 3.45 -12.03
N ARG A 90 3.48 4.10 -12.62
CA ARG A 90 2.44 3.42 -13.39
C ARG A 90 3.03 2.78 -14.65
N ILE A 91 3.86 3.49 -15.38
CA ILE A 91 4.52 2.98 -16.59
C ILE A 91 5.45 1.81 -16.26
N ALA A 92 6.20 1.88 -15.16
CA ALA A 92 7.02 0.77 -14.68
C ALA A 92 6.18 -0.48 -14.35
N SER A 93 5.00 -0.29 -13.76
CA SER A 93 4.07 -1.39 -13.49
C SER A 93 3.50 -2.00 -14.78
N LEU A 94 3.15 -1.16 -15.77
CA LEU A 94 2.72 -1.63 -17.10
C LEU A 94 3.84 -2.40 -17.80
N LYS A 95 5.09 -1.92 -17.76
CA LYS A 95 6.26 -2.64 -18.27
C LYS A 95 6.42 -4.01 -17.60
N SER A 96 6.23 -4.08 -16.29
CA SER A 96 6.35 -5.32 -15.52
C SER A 96 5.29 -6.36 -15.93
N VAL A 97 4.02 -5.97 -16.12
CA VAL A 97 2.98 -6.94 -16.53
C VAL A 97 3.18 -7.42 -17.96
N LEU A 98 3.58 -6.54 -18.88
CA LEU A 98 3.89 -6.92 -20.26
C LEU A 98 5.11 -7.85 -20.32
N SER A 99 6.13 -7.62 -19.50
CA SER A 99 7.28 -8.52 -19.39
C SER A 99 6.88 -9.87 -18.81
N SER A 100 5.93 -9.90 -17.84
CA SER A 100 5.40 -11.15 -17.28
C SER A 100 4.61 -11.95 -18.34
N LEU A 101 3.77 -11.28 -19.14
CA LEU A 101 3.07 -11.92 -20.26
C LEU A 101 4.06 -12.47 -21.28
N SER A 102 5.08 -11.69 -21.67
CA SER A 102 6.09 -12.16 -22.61
C SER A 102 6.87 -13.38 -22.10
N SER A 103 7.21 -13.39 -20.82
CA SER A 103 7.93 -14.53 -20.22
C SER A 103 7.06 -15.77 -20.10
N GLU A 104 5.76 -15.61 -19.91
CA GLU A 104 4.82 -16.73 -19.92
C GLU A 104 4.65 -17.29 -21.34
N ILE A 105 4.59 -16.44 -22.37
CA ILE A 105 4.55 -16.88 -23.76
C ILE A 105 5.82 -17.66 -24.13
N GLU A 106 7.00 -17.16 -23.75
CA GLU A 106 8.26 -17.90 -23.93
C GLU A 106 8.23 -19.29 -23.29
N LEU A 107 7.53 -19.43 -22.15
CA LEU A 107 7.49 -20.68 -21.37
C LEU A 107 6.44 -21.66 -21.92
N LEU A 108 5.23 -21.19 -22.21
CA LEU A 108 4.08 -22.07 -22.49
C LEU A 108 3.81 -22.26 -23.98
N TYR A 109 4.36 -21.42 -24.83
CA TYR A 109 4.16 -21.45 -26.29
C TYR A 109 5.49 -21.63 -27.05
N GLU A 110 6.48 -22.26 -26.41
CA GLU A 110 7.80 -22.51 -27.00
C GLU A 110 7.68 -23.30 -28.32
N ASP A 111 6.82 -24.29 -28.33
CA ASP A 111 6.59 -25.14 -29.52
C ASP A 111 5.88 -24.39 -30.66
N GLU A 112 4.99 -23.44 -30.31
CA GLU A 112 4.23 -22.69 -31.31
C GLU A 112 5.01 -21.47 -31.82
N TYR A 113 5.81 -20.83 -30.94
CA TYR A 113 6.59 -19.63 -31.26
C TYR A 113 8.05 -19.75 -30.84
N PRO A 114 8.81 -20.70 -31.41
CA PRO A 114 10.19 -21.01 -30.96
C PRO A 114 11.17 -19.82 -31.08
N ASN A 115 10.86 -18.85 -31.93
CA ASN A 115 11.70 -17.67 -32.13
C ASN A 115 11.18 -16.41 -31.35
N PHE A 116 10.15 -16.59 -30.57
CA PHE A 116 9.64 -15.47 -29.75
C PHE A 116 10.55 -15.23 -28.54
N HIS A 117 10.88 -13.97 -28.30
CA HIS A 117 11.66 -13.56 -27.15
C HIS A 117 11.02 -12.34 -26.50
N ASN A 118 11.10 -12.26 -25.17
CA ASN A 118 10.61 -11.12 -24.41
C ASN A 118 11.32 -9.82 -24.84
N GLN A 119 10.65 -9.03 -25.69
CA GLN A 119 11.17 -7.80 -26.28
C GLN A 119 11.41 -6.68 -25.25
N LEU A 120 10.89 -6.82 -24.02
CA LEU A 120 11.10 -5.83 -22.96
C LEU A 120 12.44 -6.04 -22.22
N ARG A 121 13.10 -7.20 -22.41
CA ARG A 121 14.44 -7.42 -21.88
C ARG A 121 15.43 -6.47 -22.55
N GLY A 122 16.27 -5.83 -21.71
CA GLY A 122 17.28 -4.88 -22.17
C GLY A 122 16.73 -3.48 -22.51
N LEU A 123 15.41 -3.22 -22.38
CA LEU A 123 14.91 -1.86 -22.37
C LEU A 123 15.27 -1.18 -21.04
N GLU A 124 15.73 0.08 -21.14
CA GLU A 124 16.10 0.85 -19.95
C GLU A 124 15.00 0.84 -18.89
N PRO A 125 15.38 0.80 -17.58
CA PRO A 125 14.43 0.95 -16.50
C PRO A 125 13.71 2.30 -16.60
N ILE A 126 12.41 2.30 -16.33
CA ILE A 126 11.67 3.56 -16.16
C ILE A 126 12.20 4.22 -14.88
N LYS A 127 12.81 5.39 -15.00
CA LYS A 127 13.28 6.17 -13.85
C LYS A 127 12.07 6.56 -13.00
N ILE A 128 11.96 5.97 -11.83
CA ILE A 128 10.90 6.23 -10.87
C ILE A 128 11.22 7.56 -10.17
N SER A 129 10.29 8.49 -10.20
CA SER A 129 10.35 9.71 -9.40
C SER A 129 9.33 9.65 -8.26
N THR A 130 9.66 10.30 -7.15
CA THR A 130 8.71 10.47 -6.05
C THR A 130 7.55 11.35 -6.54
N VAL A 131 6.36 10.75 -6.69
CA VAL A 131 5.18 11.43 -7.26
C VAL A 131 4.53 12.37 -6.25
N ARG A 132 4.81 12.19 -4.96
CA ARG A 132 4.26 12.99 -3.87
C ARG A 132 5.34 13.34 -2.88
N PRO A 133 5.35 14.57 -2.35
CA PRO A 133 6.11 14.85 -1.16
C PRO A 133 5.62 13.92 -0.04
N LYS A 134 6.53 13.47 0.80
CA LYS A 134 6.16 12.73 2.01
C LYS A 134 5.40 13.68 2.94
N THR A 135 4.27 13.25 3.45
CA THR A 135 3.61 13.93 4.57
C THR A 135 4.24 13.41 5.85
N VAL A 136 5.15 14.18 6.40
CA VAL A 136 5.71 13.95 7.75
C VAL A 136 4.76 14.59 8.74
N ILE A 137 4.27 13.81 9.70
CA ILE A 137 3.37 14.27 10.74
C ILE A 137 4.15 14.20 12.03
N SER A 138 4.36 15.35 12.68
CA SER A 138 5.00 15.41 14.00
C SER A 138 4.10 14.87 15.11
N ASP A 139 4.67 14.57 16.27
CA ASP A 139 3.91 14.10 17.44
C ASP A 139 2.85 15.12 17.86
N GLU A 140 3.20 16.42 17.88
CA GLU A 140 2.28 17.52 18.24
C GLU A 140 1.13 17.61 17.24
N LYS A 141 1.43 17.49 15.93
CA LYS A 141 0.38 17.54 14.90
C LYS A 141 -0.53 16.32 14.96
N MET A 142 0.01 15.16 15.29
CA MET A 142 -0.78 13.95 15.48
C MET A 142 -1.73 14.09 16.67
N GLU A 143 -1.23 14.63 17.78
CA GLU A 143 -2.04 14.89 18.96
C GLU A 143 -3.16 15.92 18.69
N GLU A 144 -2.86 17.00 17.96
CA GLU A 144 -3.86 18.00 17.51
C GLU A 144 -4.97 17.32 16.68
N ILE A 145 -4.60 16.47 15.73
CA ILE A 145 -5.57 15.76 14.88
C ILE A 145 -6.45 14.84 15.72
N LEU A 146 -5.86 14.06 16.60
CA LEU A 146 -6.59 13.12 17.45
C LEU A 146 -7.56 13.82 18.40
N LYS A 147 -7.12 14.92 19.06
CA LYS A 147 -7.98 15.77 19.90
C LYS A 147 -9.14 16.37 19.09
N GLY A 148 -8.86 16.95 17.93
CA GLY A 148 -9.89 17.54 17.10
C GLY A 148 -10.90 16.53 16.55
N LEU A 149 -10.49 15.26 16.31
CA LEU A 149 -11.42 14.17 15.96
C LEU A 149 -12.33 13.84 17.15
N VAL A 150 -11.81 13.77 18.37
CA VAL A 150 -12.59 13.51 19.59
C VAL A 150 -13.60 14.64 19.84
N GLU A 151 -13.19 15.90 19.74
CA GLU A 151 -14.06 17.07 19.90
C GLU A 151 -15.23 17.06 18.93
N LYS A 152 -15.01 16.57 17.70
CA LYS A 152 -16.02 16.40 16.66
C LYS A 152 -16.79 15.07 16.75
N LYS A 153 -16.58 14.30 17.82
CA LYS A 153 -17.21 13.00 18.09
C LYS A 153 -16.96 11.95 16.99
N GLU A 154 -15.84 12.09 16.27
CA GLU A 154 -15.40 11.15 15.23
C GLU A 154 -14.58 9.97 15.83
N TYR A 155 -15.13 9.34 16.86
CA TYR A 155 -14.42 8.37 17.71
C TYR A 155 -13.88 7.18 16.92
N GLN A 156 -14.61 6.68 15.92
CA GLN A 156 -14.12 5.58 15.07
C GLN A 156 -12.91 6.00 14.24
N VAL A 157 -12.91 7.22 13.72
CA VAL A 157 -11.81 7.76 12.91
C VAL A 157 -10.60 8.02 13.80
N ALA A 158 -10.81 8.54 15.02
CA ALA A 158 -9.76 8.73 16.01
C ALA A 158 -9.12 7.39 16.41
N CYS A 159 -9.91 6.37 16.72
CA CYS A 159 -9.44 5.02 17.03
C CYS A 159 -8.67 4.40 15.85
N TYR A 160 -9.15 4.57 14.61
CA TYR A 160 -8.46 4.09 13.43
C TYR A 160 -7.10 4.77 13.23
N LEU A 161 -7.03 6.09 13.39
CA LEU A 161 -5.80 6.85 13.27
C LEU A 161 -4.81 6.46 14.38
N ALA A 162 -5.26 6.43 15.63
CA ALA A 162 -4.44 6.05 16.77
C ALA A 162 -3.85 4.64 16.61
N LEU A 163 -4.67 3.66 16.20
CA LEU A 163 -4.19 2.30 15.92
C LEU A 163 -3.17 2.26 14.78
N ALA A 164 -3.40 3.04 13.71
CA ALA A 164 -2.47 3.12 12.59
C ALA A 164 -1.11 3.69 13.01
N CYS A 165 -1.12 4.72 13.87
CA CYS A 165 0.09 5.36 14.40
C CYS A 165 0.78 4.52 15.47
N ALA A 166 0.02 3.80 16.29
CA ALA A 166 0.56 2.94 17.36
C ALA A 166 1.11 1.58 16.86
N SER A 167 0.85 1.20 15.61
CA SER A 167 1.24 -0.12 15.09
C SER A 167 1.95 -0.09 13.74
N GLY A 168 1.97 1.04 13.05
CA GLY A 168 2.47 1.13 11.68
C GLY A 168 1.80 0.17 10.69
N SER A 169 0.60 -0.30 10.98
CA SER A 169 -0.10 -1.32 10.20
C SER A 169 -0.59 -0.80 8.86
N ARG A 170 -0.64 -1.69 7.84
CA ARG A 170 -1.27 -1.36 6.55
C ARG A 170 -2.79 -1.35 6.67
N LYS A 171 -3.49 -0.64 5.79
CA LYS A 171 -4.97 -0.59 5.77
C LYS A 171 -5.64 -1.96 5.88
N ALA A 172 -5.18 -2.92 5.10
CA ALA A 172 -5.74 -4.27 5.10
C ALA A 172 -5.46 -5.03 6.40
N GLU A 173 -4.40 -4.71 7.12
CA GLU A 173 -4.08 -5.25 8.44
C GLU A 173 -4.98 -4.61 9.50
N LEU A 174 -5.14 -3.27 9.50
CA LEU A 174 -6.03 -2.54 10.41
C LEU A 174 -7.48 -3.02 10.34
N LEU A 175 -7.97 -3.31 9.13
CA LEU A 175 -9.36 -3.78 8.92
C LEU A 175 -9.61 -5.23 9.36
N GLN A 176 -8.58 -5.95 9.82
CA GLN A 176 -8.70 -7.28 10.41
C GLN A 176 -8.74 -7.24 11.93
N MET A 177 -8.51 -6.06 12.54
CA MET A 177 -8.50 -5.93 13.98
C MET A 177 -9.89 -6.12 14.58
N ARG A 178 -9.91 -6.71 15.76
CA ARG A 178 -11.10 -7.02 16.54
C ARG A 178 -10.95 -6.43 17.95
N PRO A 179 -12.05 -6.09 18.63
CA PRO A 179 -11.97 -5.58 20.00
C PRO A 179 -11.26 -6.53 20.97
N ASP A 180 -11.47 -7.84 20.82
CA ASP A 180 -10.87 -8.89 21.65
C ASP A 180 -9.35 -9.09 21.44
N PHE A 181 -8.75 -8.37 20.51
CA PHE A 181 -7.28 -8.34 20.33
C PHE A 181 -6.57 -7.40 21.31
N PHE A 182 -7.32 -6.60 22.07
CA PHE A 182 -6.78 -5.53 22.92
C PHE A 182 -7.31 -5.71 24.36
N THR A 183 -6.89 -6.78 25.00
CA THR A 183 -7.25 -7.16 26.36
C THR A 183 -6.00 -7.31 27.23
N PRO A 184 -6.11 -7.36 28.55
CA PRO A 184 -4.97 -7.57 29.44
C PRO A 184 -4.12 -8.80 29.09
N GLU A 185 -4.75 -9.87 28.56
CA GLU A 185 -4.10 -11.12 28.19
C GLU A 185 -3.21 -10.99 26.95
N THR A 186 -3.41 -9.95 26.13
CA THR A 186 -2.60 -9.65 24.95
C THR A 186 -1.52 -8.62 25.22
N GLU A 187 -1.45 -8.08 26.43
CA GLU A 187 -0.39 -7.16 26.84
C GLU A 187 0.95 -7.88 26.94
N VAL A 188 1.97 -7.24 26.42
CA VAL A 188 3.36 -7.70 26.44
C VAL A 188 4.32 -6.58 26.85
N PHE A 189 5.56 -6.94 27.17
CA PHE A 189 6.60 -5.98 27.57
C PHE A 189 6.15 -5.09 28.74
N ASN A 190 5.75 -5.74 29.84
CA ASN A 190 5.27 -5.06 31.07
C ASN A 190 4.06 -4.13 30.80
N GLY A 191 3.18 -4.49 29.87
CA GLY A 191 2.00 -3.71 29.53
C GLY A 191 2.25 -2.53 28.59
N TYR A 192 3.46 -2.39 28.04
CA TYR A 192 3.78 -1.30 27.13
C TYR A 192 3.13 -1.45 25.76
N MET A 193 2.97 -2.69 25.28
CA MET A 193 2.35 -2.98 23.98
C MET A 193 1.29 -4.08 24.11
N TYR A 194 0.34 -4.04 23.19
CA TYR A 194 -0.45 -5.20 22.82
C TYR A 194 0.26 -6.02 21.75
N CYS A 195 0.19 -7.36 21.84
CA CYS A 195 0.59 -8.28 20.79
C CYS A 195 -0.66 -8.98 20.24
N THR A 196 -1.10 -8.61 19.04
CA THR A 196 -2.32 -9.17 18.46
C THR A 196 -2.15 -10.64 18.08
N PRO A 197 -3.25 -11.41 17.97
CA PRO A 197 -3.25 -12.64 17.19
C PRO A 197 -2.75 -12.38 15.75
N GLU A 198 -2.46 -13.46 15.03
CA GLU A 198 -1.96 -13.37 13.66
C GLU A 198 -3.00 -12.72 12.72
N VAL A 199 -2.54 -11.73 11.97
CA VAL A 199 -3.31 -11.08 10.91
C VAL A 199 -2.63 -11.30 9.56
N ARG A 200 -3.44 -11.37 8.52
CA ARG A 200 -2.94 -11.56 7.16
C ARG A 200 -2.27 -10.28 6.65
N ALA A 201 -0.99 -10.35 6.37
CA ALA A 201 -0.20 -9.29 5.78
C ALA A 201 -0.10 -9.45 4.25
N LYS A 202 0.40 -8.41 3.59
CA LYS A 202 0.76 -8.48 2.17
C LYS A 202 1.90 -9.49 1.99
N GLY A 203 1.66 -10.53 1.21
CA GLY A 203 2.64 -11.56 0.88
C GLY A 203 2.32 -12.22 -0.45
N SER A 204 3.22 -13.08 -0.95
CA SER A 204 2.99 -13.86 -2.16
C SER A 204 1.94 -14.96 -1.94
N GLY A 205 1.07 -15.16 -2.95
CA GLY A 205 0.11 -16.24 -3.00
C GLY A 205 -1.22 -15.96 -2.28
N LYS A 206 -2.17 -16.90 -2.46
CA LYS A 206 -3.52 -16.85 -1.87
C LYS A 206 -3.51 -16.89 -0.34
N ARG A 207 -2.55 -17.61 0.27
CA ARG A 207 -2.45 -17.75 1.73
C ARG A 207 -1.91 -16.48 2.38
N GLY A 208 -1.03 -15.72 1.68
CA GLY A 208 -0.36 -14.53 2.21
C GLY A 208 0.58 -14.86 3.38
N LYS A 209 1.31 -13.86 3.82
CA LYS A 209 2.08 -13.93 5.06
C LYS A 209 1.15 -13.60 6.24
N VAL A 210 1.18 -14.36 7.32
CA VAL A 210 0.55 -13.99 8.60
C VAL A 210 1.61 -13.42 9.53
N ILE A 211 1.25 -12.39 10.29
CA ILE A 211 2.13 -11.72 11.24
C ILE A 211 1.34 -11.28 12.47
N LYS A 212 1.97 -11.29 13.62
CA LYS A 212 1.47 -10.59 14.80
C LYS A 212 1.76 -9.09 14.65
N LYS A 213 0.94 -8.26 15.28
CA LYS A 213 1.16 -6.81 15.31
C LYS A 213 1.39 -6.37 16.75
N TYR A 214 2.39 -5.55 16.92
CA TYR A 214 2.66 -4.86 18.17
C TYR A 214 2.04 -3.47 18.10
N VAL A 215 1.32 -3.10 19.15
CA VAL A 215 0.57 -1.83 19.23
C VAL A 215 0.96 -1.12 20.51
N ILE A 216 1.55 0.07 20.43
CA ILE A 216 1.90 0.88 21.59
C ILE A 216 0.61 1.27 22.32
N LYS A 217 0.47 0.79 23.56
CA LYS A 217 -0.76 0.89 24.34
C LYS A 217 -1.11 2.36 24.64
N GLU A 218 -0.15 3.14 25.07
CA GLU A 218 -0.31 4.55 25.43
C GLU A 218 -0.88 5.39 24.27
N LEU A 219 -0.42 5.16 23.04
CA LEU A 219 -0.89 5.88 21.86
C LEU A 219 -2.29 5.45 21.39
N PHE A 220 -2.73 4.26 21.75
CA PHE A 220 -3.94 3.65 21.18
C PHE A 220 -5.10 3.58 22.20
N GLN A 221 -4.86 3.12 23.42
CA GLN A 221 -5.89 2.74 24.37
C GLN A 221 -6.94 3.85 24.64
N PRO A 222 -6.60 5.13 24.85
CA PRO A 222 -7.60 6.14 25.13
C PRO A 222 -8.67 6.25 24.02
N TYR A 223 -8.25 6.18 22.77
CA TYR A 223 -9.13 6.29 21.60
C TYR A 223 -9.91 4.99 21.33
N PHE A 224 -9.32 3.86 21.69
CA PHE A 224 -10.00 2.56 21.67
C PHE A 224 -11.16 2.53 22.67
N GLU A 225 -10.93 2.95 23.91
CA GLU A 225 -11.96 2.98 24.96
C GLU A 225 -13.12 3.92 24.57
N MET A 226 -12.82 5.12 24.05
CA MET A 226 -13.84 6.06 23.57
C MET A 226 -14.68 5.44 22.45
N TRP A 227 -14.03 4.76 21.49
CA TRP A 227 -14.74 4.08 20.42
C TRP A 227 -15.56 2.90 20.92
N MET A 228 -15.06 2.12 21.87
CA MET A 228 -15.82 1.00 22.46
C MET A 228 -17.04 1.48 23.24
N GLN A 229 -16.95 2.60 23.94
CA GLN A 229 -18.11 3.21 24.58
C GLN A 229 -19.16 3.66 23.56
N GLU A 230 -18.71 4.28 22.46
CA GLU A 230 -19.63 4.71 21.39
C GLU A 230 -20.26 3.53 20.66
N ARG A 231 -19.48 2.47 20.38
CA ARG A 231 -20.02 1.19 19.83
C ARG A 231 -21.15 0.64 20.67
N LYS A 232 -20.99 0.65 22.00
CA LYS A 232 -22.02 0.17 22.93
C LYS A 232 -23.30 1.02 22.84
N LYS A 233 -23.18 2.36 22.78
CA LYS A 233 -24.31 3.25 22.61
C LYS A 233 -25.03 3.05 21.27
N LEU A 234 -24.29 2.77 20.20
CA LEU A 234 -24.81 2.53 18.87
C LEU A 234 -25.33 1.11 18.63
N GLY A 235 -25.20 0.19 19.63
CA GLY A 235 -25.63 -1.20 19.50
C GLY A 235 -24.84 -1.99 18.44
N ILE A 236 -23.54 -1.70 18.28
CA ILE A 236 -22.69 -2.38 17.28
C ILE A 236 -22.19 -3.70 17.83
N GLU A 237 -22.69 -4.81 17.31
CA GLU A 237 -22.38 -6.19 17.78
C GLU A 237 -21.37 -6.94 16.89
N THR A 238 -20.90 -6.32 15.80
CA THR A 238 -19.95 -7.00 14.90
C THR A 238 -18.62 -7.29 15.60
N GLU A 239 -17.98 -8.41 15.27
CA GLU A 239 -16.64 -8.77 15.77
C GLU A 239 -15.53 -7.83 15.25
N SER A 240 -15.78 -7.12 14.14
CA SER A 240 -14.78 -6.20 13.55
C SER A 240 -14.67 -4.93 14.39
N LEU A 241 -13.45 -4.47 14.66
CA LEU A 241 -13.22 -3.21 15.37
C LEU A 241 -13.78 -2.02 14.59
N PHE A 242 -13.56 -1.99 13.29
CA PHE A 242 -14.05 -0.92 12.41
C PHE A 242 -15.23 -1.38 11.56
N VAL A 243 -16.22 -0.50 11.45
CA VAL A 243 -17.49 -0.80 10.81
C VAL A 243 -17.87 0.26 9.76
N THR A 244 -18.79 -0.10 8.90
CA THR A 244 -19.48 0.80 7.97
C THR A 244 -20.98 0.57 8.06
N MET A 245 -21.76 1.62 7.85
CA MET A 245 -23.23 1.52 7.77
C MET A 245 -23.59 1.17 6.34
N LYS A 246 -24.36 0.09 6.17
CA LYS A 246 -24.90 -0.30 4.86
C LYS A 246 -26.32 -0.83 5.06
N ASN A 247 -27.26 -0.27 4.30
CA ASN A 247 -28.69 -0.67 4.39
C ASN A 247 -29.23 -0.68 5.83
N GLY A 248 -28.84 0.30 6.65
CA GLY A 248 -29.29 0.41 8.04
C GLY A 248 -28.64 -0.57 9.03
N LYS A 249 -27.64 -1.34 8.59
CA LYS A 249 -26.91 -2.29 9.45
C LYS A 249 -25.42 -1.97 9.49
N TYR A 250 -24.78 -2.25 10.63
CA TYR A 250 -23.34 -2.17 10.74
C TYR A 250 -22.69 -3.45 10.20
N GLU A 251 -21.81 -3.27 9.23
CA GLU A 251 -20.99 -4.33 8.62
C GLU A 251 -19.51 -4.03 8.84
N LYS A 252 -18.65 -5.03 8.64
CA LYS A 252 -17.19 -4.86 8.66
C LYS A 252 -16.76 -3.75 7.69
N ALA A 253 -15.91 -2.84 8.14
CA ALA A 253 -15.32 -1.80 7.31
C ALA A 253 -14.51 -2.37 6.14
N THR A 254 -14.54 -1.68 5.02
CA THR A 254 -13.83 -2.04 3.79
C THR A 254 -12.65 -1.10 3.51
N ILE A 255 -11.85 -1.41 2.50
CA ILE A 255 -10.78 -0.50 2.03
C ILE A 255 -11.35 0.87 1.64
N SER A 256 -12.56 0.91 1.08
CA SER A 256 -13.25 2.17 0.77
C SER A 256 -13.55 2.97 2.05
N THR A 257 -14.02 2.31 3.11
CA THR A 257 -14.25 2.93 4.42
C THR A 257 -12.95 3.54 4.98
N ALA A 258 -11.84 2.79 4.96
CA ALA A 258 -10.54 3.30 5.40
C ALA A 258 -10.04 4.48 4.54
N ASN A 259 -10.32 4.49 3.25
CA ASN A 259 -10.03 5.62 2.37
C ASN A 259 -10.89 6.85 2.73
N SER A 260 -12.17 6.65 3.09
CA SER A 260 -13.03 7.74 3.54
C SER A 260 -12.55 8.35 4.86
N PHE A 261 -12.03 7.55 5.79
CA PHE A 261 -11.40 8.06 7.01
C PHE A 261 -10.19 8.96 6.69
N ALA A 262 -9.31 8.49 5.80
CA ALA A 262 -8.16 9.30 5.38
C ALA A 262 -8.57 10.60 4.70
N THR A 263 -9.58 10.56 3.84
CA THR A 263 -10.12 11.77 3.18
C THR A 263 -10.75 12.73 4.21
N LYS A 264 -11.45 12.20 5.22
CA LYS A 264 -12.05 13.00 6.30
C LYS A 264 -10.95 13.72 7.10
N ILE A 265 -9.91 13.00 7.52
CA ILE A 265 -8.76 13.59 8.22
C ILE A 265 -8.13 14.70 7.37
N SER A 266 -7.85 14.43 6.11
CA SER A 266 -7.23 15.40 5.21
C SER A 266 -8.04 16.68 5.09
N LYS A 267 -9.37 16.58 4.94
CA LYS A 267 -10.27 17.73 4.82
C LYS A 267 -10.44 18.51 6.13
N MET A 268 -10.46 17.81 7.25
CA MET A 268 -10.72 18.45 8.56
C MET A 268 -9.52 19.25 9.08
N PHE A 269 -8.31 18.83 8.73
CA PHE A 269 -7.07 19.39 9.28
C PHE A 269 -6.16 20.00 8.20
N ASP A 270 -6.67 20.14 6.98
CA ASP A 270 -5.95 20.69 5.82
C ASP A 270 -4.56 20.08 5.62
N ILE A 271 -4.48 18.75 5.67
CA ILE A 271 -3.25 17.97 5.46
C ILE A 271 -3.44 16.93 4.37
N GLU A 272 -2.38 16.54 3.68
CA GLU A 272 -2.42 15.39 2.78
C GLU A 272 -2.19 14.09 3.57
N TYR A 273 -3.23 13.62 4.31
CA TYR A 273 -3.14 12.38 5.06
C TYR A 273 -3.48 11.16 4.20
N TYR A 274 -2.70 10.12 4.34
CA TYR A 274 -2.97 8.77 3.83
C TYR A 274 -2.44 7.73 4.82
N THR A 275 -3.01 6.53 4.87
CA THR A 275 -2.68 5.54 5.93
C THR A 275 -1.18 5.19 6.02
N HIS A 276 -0.42 5.32 4.92
CA HIS A 276 1.03 5.15 4.97
C HIS A 276 1.75 6.27 5.75
N SER A 277 1.16 7.48 5.91
CA SER A 277 1.73 8.53 6.76
C SER A 277 1.85 8.07 8.22
N SER A 278 0.84 7.33 8.73
CA SER A 278 0.92 6.74 10.07
C SER A 278 2.03 5.68 10.20
N ARG A 279 2.37 5.00 9.10
CA ARG A 279 3.49 4.04 9.11
C ARG A 279 4.84 4.74 9.14
N HIS A 280 4.96 5.89 8.47
CA HIS A 280 6.10 6.79 8.61
C HIS A 280 6.20 7.31 10.05
N PHE A 281 5.11 7.85 10.59
CA PHE A 281 5.03 8.29 11.98
C PHE A 281 5.52 7.22 12.95
N PHE A 282 5.00 6.00 12.88
CA PHE A 282 5.37 4.91 13.78
C PHE A 282 6.85 4.53 13.67
N CYS A 283 7.41 4.48 12.45
CA CYS A 283 8.83 4.18 12.25
C CYS A 283 9.71 5.27 12.87
N THR A 284 9.41 6.54 12.60
CA THR A 284 10.13 7.68 13.14
C THR A 284 10.03 7.73 14.67
N HIS A 285 8.85 7.45 15.22
CA HIS A 285 8.62 7.38 16.67
C HIS A 285 9.49 6.28 17.33
N LEU A 286 9.54 5.06 16.76
CA LEU A 286 10.40 3.99 17.26
C LEU A 286 11.90 4.36 17.16
N LYS A 287 12.30 5.08 16.12
CA LYS A 287 13.67 5.59 15.96
C LYS A 287 13.99 6.68 16.98
N ALA A 288 13.03 7.54 17.31
CA ALA A 288 13.18 8.55 18.36
C ALA A 288 13.33 7.92 19.76
N MET A 289 12.75 6.74 19.98
CA MET A 289 12.96 5.91 21.17
C MET A 289 14.31 5.19 21.18
N GLU A 290 15.17 5.42 20.19
CA GLU A 290 16.50 4.82 20.04
C GLU A 290 16.49 3.28 19.94
N LEU A 291 15.37 2.68 19.48
CA LEU A 291 15.30 1.24 19.26
C LEU A 291 16.26 0.83 18.12
N PRO A 292 16.99 -0.29 18.29
CA PRO A 292 17.83 -0.85 17.24
C PRO A 292 17.03 -1.21 15.98
N ASP A 293 17.67 -1.12 14.81
CA ASP A 293 17.01 -1.34 13.51
C ASP A 293 16.43 -2.76 13.37
N ASP A 294 17.12 -3.78 13.87
CA ASP A 294 16.66 -5.16 13.86
C ASP A 294 15.40 -5.36 14.72
N VAL A 295 15.29 -4.67 15.86
CA VAL A 295 14.08 -4.66 16.69
C VAL A 295 12.91 -3.99 15.96
N ILE A 296 13.16 -2.85 15.31
CA ILE A 296 12.15 -2.18 14.48
C ILE A 296 11.68 -3.10 13.34
N VAL A 297 12.58 -3.79 12.67
CA VAL A 297 12.28 -4.77 11.61
C VAL A 297 11.35 -5.86 12.14
N GLN A 298 11.60 -6.39 13.33
CA GLN A 298 10.76 -7.40 13.98
C GLN A 298 9.37 -6.86 14.35
N ILE A 299 9.28 -5.67 14.95
CA ILE A 299 8.01 -5.02 15.31
C ILE A 299 7.13 -4.82 14.08
N PHE A 300 7.71 -4.40 12.96
CA PHE A 300 6.99 -4.25 11.71
C PHE A 300 6.64 -5.56 11.01
N GLY A 301 7.30 -6.65 11.37
CA GLY A 301 7.20 -7.94 10.68
C GLY A 301 7.78 -7.90 9.27
N TRP A 302 8.81 -7.09 9.02
CA TRP A 302 9.57 -7.10 7.77
C TRP A 302 10.48 -8.32 7.69
N SER A 303 10.93 -8.68 6.48
CA SER A 303 12.00 -9.67 6.34
C SER A 303 13.36 -9.03 6.62
N GLU A 304 14.27 -9.76 7.22
CA GLU A 304 15.65 -9.30 7.48
C GLU A 304 16.33 -8.77 6.20
N ALA A 305 16.16 -9.49 5.09
CA ALA A 305 16.75 -9.11 3.80
C ALA A 305 16.29 -7.73 3.27
N THR A 306 15.12 -7.25 3.67
CA THR A 306 14.57 -5.96 3.18
C THR A 306 14.41 -4.92 4.29
N GLY A 307 14.59 -5.31 5.55
CA GLY A 307 14.26 -4.49 6.72
C GLY A 307 14.97 -3.15 6.74
N ASN A 308 16.28 -3.12 6.59
CA ASN A 308 17.08 -1.88 6.60
C ASN A 308 16.68 -0.93 5.46
N GLY A 309 16.41 -1.47 4.26
CA GLY A 309 15.90 -0.66 3.15
C GLY A 309 14.51 -0.08 3.43
N MET A 310 13.67 -0.81 4.16
CA MET A 310 12.36 -0.32 4.56
C MET A 310 12.46 0.75 5.64
N ILE A 311 13.35 0.62 6.62
CA ILE A 311 13.62 1.69 7.61
C ILE A 311 14.03 2.96 6.88
N ALA A 312 14.99 2.91 5.96
CA ALA A 312 15.43 4.08 5.20
C ALA A 312 14.31 4.79 4.42
N ILE A 313 13.24 4.06 4.05
CA ILE A 313 12.06 4.62 3.39
C ILE A 313 11.12 5.30 4.40
N TYR A 314 10.93 4.71 5.59
CA TYR A 314 9.92 5.13 6.56
C TYR A 314 10.45 6.00 7.69
N ASP A 315 11.76 6.03 7.93
CA ASP A 315 12.37 6.93 8.91
C ASP A 315 12.45 8.35 8.33
N ASP A 316 11.70 9.25 8.93
CA ASP A 316 11.64 10.68 8.56
C ASP A 316 12.39 11.55 9.60
N THR A 317 13.26 10.96 10.41
CA THR A 317 14.09 11.69 11.37
C THR A 317 14.95 12.72 10.65
N ASP A 318 14.97 13.95 11.19
CA ASP A 318 15.86 14.98 10.67
C ASP A 318 17.32 14.59 10.92
N LYS A 319 18.02 14.29 9.83
CA LYS A 319 19.43 13.88 9.88
C LYS A 319 20.35 14.97 10.42
N ASN A 320 20.04 16.22 10.17
CA ASN A 320 20.84 17.34 10.65
C ASN A 320 20.66 17.53 12.17
N ALA A 321 19.42 17.47 12.66
CA ALA A 321 19.14 17.50 14.09
C ALA A 321 19.81 16.33 14.83
N LYS A 322 19.84 15.16 14.21
CA LYS A 322 20.54 13.98 14.75
C LYS A 322 22.06 14.19 14.81
N ILE A 323 22.66 14.72 13.75
CA ILE A 323 24.10 15.05 13.72
C ILE A 323 24.42 16.09 14.78
N GLU A 324 23.63 17.14 14.91
CA GLU A 324 23.80 18.20 15.88
C GLU A 324 23.72 17.67 17.32
N LYS A 325 22.75 16.80 17.63
CA LYS A 325 22.65 16.13 18.93
C LYS A 325 23.95 15.39 19.29
N TYR A 326 24.42 14.51 18.39
CA TYR A 326 25.63 13.72 18.64
C TYR A 326 26.89 14.56 18.71
N LEU A 327 27.00 15.64 17.93
CA LEU A 327 28.14 16.57 18.03
C LEU A 327 28.14 17.31 19.37
N ASN A 328 26.99 17.78 19.83
CA ASN A 328 26.87 18.43 21.12
C ASN A 328 27.20 17.49 22.28
N GLU A 329 26.72 16.25 22.25
CA GLU A 329 27.09 15.22 23.22
C GLU A 329 28.60 14.87 23.20
N PHE A 330 29.22 14.85 22.01
CA PHE A 330 30.66 14.61 21.88
C PHE A 330 31.47 15.79 22.40
N LEU A 331 31.05 17.01 22.14
CA LEU A 331 31.74 18.22 22.59
C LEU A 331 31.64 18.39 24.11
N SER A 332 30.47 18.14 24.70
CA SER A 332 30.29 18.21 26.16
C SER A 332 31.20 17.22 26.92
N ARG A 333 31.41 16.00 26.37
CA ARG A 333 32.33 15.00 26.94
C ARG A 333 33.81 15.39 26.85
N LYS A 334 34.18 16.40 26.06
CA LYS A 334 35.55 16.89 25.94
C LYS A 334 35.86 18.03 26.87
N GLU A 335 34.81 18.66 27.46
CA GLU A 335 34.95 19.75 28.44
C GLU A 335 34.99 19.26 29.88
N ASP A 336 34.65 17.98 30.12
CA ASP A 336 34.89 17.20 31.36
C ASP A 336 36.25 16.42 31.29
#